data_c0ac39f6568f8c0e88db8c97194f4a3f
#
_entry.id   c0ac39f6568f8c0e88db8c97194f4a3f
#
_cell.length_a   1.000
_cell.length_b   1.000
_cell.length_c   1.000
_cell.angle_alpha   90.00
_cell.angle_beta   90.00
_cell.angle_gamma   90.00
#
_symmetry.space_group_name_H-M   'P 1'
#
loop_
_entity.id
_entity.type
_entity.pdbx_description
1 polymer ?
#
loop_
_entity_poly.entity_id
_entity_poly.type
_entity_poly.pdbx_seq_one_letter_code
_entity_poly.pdbx_strand_id
1 'polypeptide(L)'
;MSYPHKDIIDQIKLERKRKGVTQTELANLLGCPQPSIVRIETKKISPTIGMLQRICDVLGLDITVVKKEKINKHLSICVDMYGCPNRCKHCWLGDLPNKSFQDGFDDFIVKLFKPYFKDITFYSWLREPDFCKDYKSRWLKDNDLSSIKPLRFELASFYKIVRDLEYVKWLKEVGTKKVQLTFFGLENTTDEFVGRIGAYKELIKTSEILKENDIEPRWQIFIYETNKEEVIKLLDIAKKMDIKEIIIHEGSCDGNNRKLYDIRINKNNIPEEVKSYYLDYPNILSEKECIEILKEDESHFLPHNDKEIVLYITSDLNIYFNFTNPSLAWKIGNIKDDDIDDIVRKTVEEEIPALMLSKTIAIKDLIKKYGDTNSDRVFSIEDYKMYLLNNYLNEKYNNPKELEKLAKSLKS
;
A
#
# COMPACT_ATOMS: atom_id res chain seq x y z
N MET A 1 -1.68 18.50 -14.90
CA MET A 1 -1.91 19.87 -14.35
C MET A 1 -0.97 20.06 -13.19
N SER A 2 0.00 20.97 -13.30
CA SER A 2 0.94 21.24 -12.21
C SER A 2 0.18 21.89 -11.05
N TYR A 3 0.38 21.40 -9.84
CA TYR A 3 -0.13 22.02 -8.62
C TYR A 3 0.42 23.45 -8.50
N PRO A 4 -0.43 24.47 -8.29
CA PRO A 4 0.01 25.87 -8.28
C PRO A 4 0.70 26.29 -6.97
N HIS A 5 1.12 25.35 -6.13
CA HIS A 5 1.79 25.66 -4.86
C HIS A 5 3.29 25.40 -4.90
N LYS A 6 3.99 25.93 -5.92
CA LYS A 6 5.35 26.35 -5.60
C LYS A 6 5.21 27.32 -4.42
N ASP A 7 5.88 27.01 -3.31
CA ASP A 7 5.91 27.87 -2.14
C ASP A 7 6.01 29.31 -2.59
N ILE A 8 5.15 30.17 -2.10
CA ILE A 8 5.10 31.62 -2.46
C ILE A 8 6.49 32.26 -2.36
N ILE A 9 7.32 31.80 -1.44
CA ILE A 9 8.71 32.25 -1.27
C ILE A 9 9.58 31.82 -2.46
N ASP A 10 9.40 30.61 -2.98
CA ASP A 10 10.16 30.13 -4.15
C ASP A 10 9.72 30.88 -5.42
N GLN A 11 8.43 31.18 -5.56
CA GLN A 11 7.92 32.02 -6.66
C GLN A 11 8.48 33.44 -6.59
N ILE A 12 8.46 34.05 -5.42
CA ILE A 12 9.06 35.40 -5.18
C ILE A 12 10.54 35.36 -5.53
N LYS A 13 11.29 34.38 -5.06
CA LYS A 13 12.73 34.23 -5.32
C LYS A 13 13.03 34.01 -6.80
N LEU A 14 12.22 33.22 -7.49
CA LEU A 14 12.34 32.97 -8.93
C LEU A 14 12.10 34.25 -9.72
N GLU A 15 11.01 34.98 -9.43
CA GLU A 15 10.67 36.22 -10.12
C GLU A 15 11.68 37.35 -9.86
N ARG A 16 12.16 37.48 -8.62
CA ARG A 16 13.26 38.42 -8.30
C ARG A 16 14.49 38.13 -9.17
N LYS A 17 14.92 36.88 -9.27
CA LYS A 17 16.05 36.49 -10.12
C LYS A 17 15.78 36.73 -11.60
N ARG A 18 14.57 36.43 -12.09
CA ARG A 18 14.15 36.69 -13.48
C ARG A 18 14.24 38.16 -13.86
N LYS A 19 13.91 39.05 -12.90
CA LYS A 19 14.03 40.51 -13.07
C LYS A 19 15.43 41.05 -12.84
N GLY A 20 16.41 40.18 -12.50
CA GLY A 20 17.78 40.62 -12.23
C GLY A 20 17.95 41.42 -10.91
N VAL A 21 16.92 41.45 -10.07
CA VAL A 21 16.96 42.20 -8.79
C VAL A 21 17.78 41.44 -7.77
N THR A 22 18.79 42.03 -7.18
CA THR A 22 19.57 41.43 -6.10
C THR A 22 18.80 41.45 -4.77
N GLN A 23 19.18 40.62 -3.81
CA GLN A 23 18.59 40.64 -2.45
C GLN A 23 18.82 41.99 -1.75
N THR A 24 19.94 42.65 -2.03
CA THR A 24 20.28 43.97 -1.49
C THR A 24 19.39 45.04 -2.09
N GLU A 25 19.18 45.05 -3.40
CA GLU A 25 18.28 45.99 -4.06
C GLU A 25 16.83 45.82 -3.58
N LEU A 26 16.35 44.56 -3.49
CA LEU A 26 15.02 44.29 -2.95
C LEU A 26 14.87 44.80 -1.52
N ALA A 27 15.87 44.59 -0.67
CA ALA A 27 15.88 45.07 0.71
C ALA A 27 15.84 46.61 0.78
N ASN A 28 16.61 47.29 -0.07
CA ASN A 28 16.61 48.74 -0.16
C ASN A 28 15.24 49.27 -0.59
N LEU A 29 14.61 48.68 -1.62
CA LEU A 29 13.27 49.07 -2.09
C LEU A 29 12.19 48.88 -1.02
N LEU A 30 12.37 47.87 -0.17
CA LEU A 30 11.44 47.56 0.93
C LEU A 30 11.75 48.34 2.23
N GLY A 31 12.88 49.04 2.29
CA GLY A 31 13.34 49.75 3.50
C GLY A 31 13.63 48.80 4.66
N CYS A 32 14.20 47.59 4.40
CA CYS A 32 14.52 46.62 5.40
C CYS A 32 15.98 46.13 5.27
N PRO A 33 16.58 45.54 6.33
CA PRO A 33 17.91 44.94 6.25
C PRO A 33 17.97 43.77 5.28
N GLN A 34 19.02 43.71 4.44
CA GLN A 34 19.24 42.61 3.49
C GLN A 34 19.19 41.20 4.16
N PRO A 35 19.72 40.95 5.39
CA PRO A 35 19.58 39.69 6.06
C PRO A 35 18.13 39.22 6.26
N SER A 36 17.16 40.14 6.33
CA SER A 36 15.73 39.79 6.43
C SER A 36 15.24 39.10 5.16
N ILE A 37 15.62 39.64 3.99
CA ILE A 37 15.28 39.03 2.70
C ILE A 37 15.94 37.64 2.56
N VAL A 38 17.21 37.50 2.96
CA VAL A 38 17.92 36.23 2.96
C VAL A 38 17.19 35.20 3.83
N ARG A 39 16.76 35.56 5.05
CA ARG A 39 16.04 34.66 5.95
C ARG A 39 14.67 34.26 5.40
N ILE A 40 13.96 35.17 4.73
CA ILE A 40 12.70 34.87 4.06
C ILE A 40 12.96 33.90 2.91
N GLU A 41 13.86 34.20 1.98
CA GLU A 41 14.15 33.35 0.81
C GLU A 41 14.77 31.99 1.15
N THR A 42 15.39 31.85 2.34
CA THR A 42 15.89 30.60 2.87
C THR A 42 14.90 29.90 3.82
N LYS A 43 13.68 30.44 3.91
CA LYS A 43 12.59 29.88 4.77
C LYS A 43 12.93 29.78 6.26
N LYS A 44 13.92 30.55 6.70
CA LYS A 44 14.32 30.62 8.12
C LYS A 44 13.36 31.44 8.99
N ILE A 45 12.54 32.28 8.37
CA ILE A 45 11.47 33.02 9.02
C ILE A 45 10.24 33.06 8.09
N SER A 46 9.04 33.00 8.68
CA SER A 46 7.79 33.26 7.97
C SER A 46 7.49 34.72 7.94
N PRO A 47 7.42 35.36 6.76
CA PRO A 47 7.05 36.77 6.64
C PRO A 47 5.56 36.96 6.98
N THR A 48 5.20 38.13 7.44
CA THR A 48 3.79 38.53 7.56
C THR A 48 3.16 38.72 6.17
N ILE A 49 1.83 38.61 6.05
CA ILE A 49 1.10 38.86 4.80
C ILE A 49 1.43 40.27 4.27
N GLY A 50 1.52 41.29 5.15
CA GLY A 50 1.88 42.66 4.75
C GLY A 50 3.31 42.72 4.19
N MET A 51 4.26 41.94 4.69
CA MET A 51 5.61 41.90 4.12
C MET A 51 5.61 41.17 2.76
N LEU A 52 4.86 40.08 2.63
CA LEU A 52 4.69 39.39 1.34
C LEU A 52 4.08 40.34 0.30
N GLN A 53 3.02 41.08 0.64
CA GLN A 53 2.38 42.02 -0.25
C GLN A 53 3.39 43.09 -0.76
N ARG A 54 4.15 43.68 0.14
CA ARG A 54 5.18 44.67 -0.22
C ARG A 54 6.26 44.11 -1.15
N ILE A 55 6.69 42.86 -0.91
CA ILE A 55 7.65 42.17 -1.80
C ILE A 55 7.02 41.94 -3.17
N CYS A 56 5.77 41.49 -3.21
CA CYS A 56 5.03 41.26 -4.45
C CYS A 56 4.83 42.57 -5.24
N ASP A 57 4.44 43.62 -4.57
CA ASP A 57 4.27 44.98 -5.20
C ASP A 57 5.56 45.40 -5.89
N VAL A 58 6.71 45.30 -5.23
CA VAL A 58 8.03 45.65 -5.80
C VAL A 58 8.39 44.76 -6.99
N LEU A 59 8.00 43.49 -6.93
CA LEU A 59 8.28 42.53 -8.00
C LEU A 59 7.17 42.46 -9.08
N GLY A 60 6.12 43.30 -8.97
CA GLY A 60 4.99 43.30 -9.90
C GLY A 60 4.26 41.97 -9.92
N LEU A 61 4.07 41.37 -8.74
CA LEU A 61 3.30 40.18 -8.49
C LEU A 61 2.04 40.52 -7.70
N ASP A 62 0.96 39.77 -7.90
CA ASP A 62 -0.25 39.88 -7.09
C ASP A 62 -0.39 38.68 -6.17
N ILE A 63 -0.82 38.92 -4.92
CA ILE A 63 -1.24 37.85 -4.01
C ILE A 63 -2.75 37.71 -4.14
N THR A 64 -3.18 36.59 -4.70
CA THR A 64 -4.60 36.30 -4.87
C THR A 64 -5.00 35.13 -3.96
N VAL A 65 -6.09 35.32 -3.21
CA VAL A 65 -6.72 34.20 -2.47
C VAL A 65 -7.61 33.45 -3.45
N VAL A 66 -7.18 32.25 -3.82
CA VAL A 66 -7.98 31.36 -4.64
C VAL A 66 -8.55 30.24 -3.77
N LYS A 67 -9.79 29.86 -4.03
CA LYS A 67 -10.38 28.68 -3.39
C LYS A 67 -9.59 27.46 -3.87
N LYS A 68 -8.99 26.74 -2.93
CA LYS A 68 -8.28 25.47 -3.25
C LYS A 68 -9.29 24.47 -3.77
N GLU A 69 -9.20 24.09 -5.04
CA GLU A 69 -10.00 23.01 -5.59
C GLU A 69 -9.51 21.70 -5.00
N LYS A 70 -10.46 20.88 -4.55
CA LYS A 70 -10.14 19.55 -4.04
C LYS A 70 -9.75 18.63 -5.19
N ILE A 71 -8.84 17.70 -4.88
CA ILE A 71 -8.40 16.65 -5.77
C ILE A 71 -9.60 15.78 -6.10
N ASN A 72 -9.83 15.54 -7.39
CA ASN A 72 -10.96 14.75 -7.90
C ASN A 72 -10.64 13.25 -8.01
N LYS A 73 -9.47 12.81 -7.52
CA LYS A 73 -9.17 11.38 -7.34
C LYS A 73 -9.80 10.92 -6.04
N HIS A 74 -10.34 9.69 -6.04
CA HIS A 74 -10.80 9.04 -4.82
C HIS A 74 -9.62 8.69 -3.92
N LEU A 75 -9.71 8.94 -2.62
CA LEU A 75 -8.70 8.58 -1.65
C LEU A 75 -9.20 7.47 -0.73
N SER A 76 -8.58 6.29 -0.80
CA SER A 76 -8.78 5.21 0.18
C SER A 76 -7.66 5.24 1.20
N ILE A 77 -8.01 5.29 2.49
CA ILE A 77 -7.05 5.30 3.61
C ILE A 77 -7.26 4.03 4.44
N CYS A 78 -6.26 3.18 4.48
CA CYS A 78 -6.27 1.97 5.31
C CYS A 78 -5.28 2.14 6.47
N VAL A 79 -5.75 2.04 7.72
CA VAL A 79 -4.94 2.25 8.92
C VAL A 79 -4.85 0.97 9.74
N ASP A 80 -3.63 0.59 10.15
CA ASP A 80 -3.40 -0.56 11.03
C ASP A 80 -3.71 -0.21 12.49
N MET A 81 -4.98 -0.03 12.81
CA MET A 81 -5.41 0.50 14.12
C MET A 81 -5.32 -0.52 15.26
N TYR A 82 -5.38 -1.82 14.98
CA TYR A 82 -5.53 -2.84 16.03
C TYR A 82 -4.55 -3.99 15.94
N GLY A 83 -3.88 -4.15 14.81
CA GLY A 83 -2.98 -5.26 14.58
C GLY A 83 -3.70 -6.56 14.21
N CYS A 84 -3.06 -7.72 14.50
CA CYS A 84 -3.50 -9.04 14.06
C CYS A 84 -3.10 -10.11 15.10
N PRO A 85 -3.93 -11.15 15.37
CA PRO A 85 -3.57 -12.24 16.26
C PRO A 85 -2.54 -13.20 15.64
N ASN A 86 -2.36 -13.16 14.32
CA ASN A 86 -1.50 -14.05 13.56
C ASN A 86 -0.16 -13.38 13.20
N ARG A 87 0.82 -14.21 12.78
CA ARG A 87 2.14 -13.79 12.28
C ARG A 87 2.47 -14.56 11.00
N CYS A 88 1.56 -14.43 10.02
CA CYS A 88 1.63 -15.23 8.80
C CYS A 88 2.91 -14.96 8.01
N LYS A 89 3.58 -16.03 7.55
CA LYS A 89 4.84 -15.94 6.79
C LYS A 89 4.70 -15.18 5.46
N HIS A 90 3.50 -15.15 4.88
CA HIS A 90 3.20 -14.42 3.65
C HIS A 90 2.78 -12.95 3.91
N CYS A 91 2.59 -12.56 5.17
CA CYS A 91 2.11 -11.22 5.50
C CYS A 91 3.24 -10.20 5.45
N TRP A 92 3.08 -9.17 4.64
CA TRP A 92 4.04 -8.08 4.52
C TRP A 92 4.21 -7.25 5.80
N LEU A 93 3.19 -7.30 6.68
CA LEU A 93 3.13 -6.56 7.95
C LEU A 93 3.25 -7.48 9.18
N GLY A 94 3.57 -8.76 8.98
CA GLY A 94 3.60 -9.77 10.06
C GLY A 94 4.53 -9.43 11.22
N ASP A 95 5.62 -8.73 10.94
CA ASP A 95 6.64 -8.36 11.93
C ASP A 95 6.30 -7.07 12.70
N LEU A 96 5.27 -6.32 12.28
CA LEU A 96 4.87 -5.10 12.99
C LEU A 96 4.20 -5.44 14.32
N PRO A 97 4.56 -4.72 15.40
CA PRO A 97 3.92 -4.90 16.70
C PRO A 97 2.44 -4.55 16.65
N ASN A 98 1.62 -5.22 17.45
CA ASN A 98 0.24 -4.81 17.65
C ASN A 98 0.21 -3.54 18.50
N LYS A 99 -0.44 -2.52 18.00
CA LYS A 99 -0.75 -1.30 18.71
C LYS A 99 -2.25 -1.01 18.53
N SER A 100 -2.86 -0.45 19.57
CA SER A 100 -4.19 0.14 19.48
C SER A 100 -4.06 1.64 19.56
N PHE A 101 -4.66 2.35 18.61
CA PHE A 101 -4.72 3.80 18.66
C PHE A 101 -5.86 4.25 19.56
N GLN A 102 -5.72 5.45 20.14
CA GLN A 102 -6.75 6.06 20.98
C GLN A 102 -7.98 6.43 20.15
N ASP A 103 -9.11 6.51 20.82
CA ASP A 103 -10.35 7.01 20.22
C ASP A 103 -10.16 8.42 19.66
N GLY A 104 -10.70 8.64 18.45
CA GLY A 104 -10.56 9.90 17.73
C GLY A 104 -9.32 9.97 16.80
N PHE A 105 -8.45 8.96 16.82
CA PHE A 105 -7.31 8.91 15.88
C PHE A 105 -7.79 8.79 14.43
N ASP A 106 -8.83 8.03 14.17
CA ASP A 106 -9.52 7.91 12.89
C ASP A 106 -10.07 9.26 12.40
N ASP A 107 -10.78 10.00 13.27
CA ASP A 107 -11.23 11.35 12.95
C ASP A 107 -10.06 12.28 12.62
N PHE A 108 -8.99 12.19 13.39
CA PHE A 108 -7.78 12.97 13.15
C PHE A 108 -7.20 12.70 11.76
N ILE A 109 -7.03 11.42 11.38
CA ILE A 109 -6.48 11.04 10.06
C ILE A 109 -7.38 11.56 8.93
N VAL A 110 -8.69 11.31 8.99
CA VAL A 110 -9.61 11.78 7.94
C VAL A 110 -9.62 13.31 7.87
N LYS A 111 -9.59 14.00 9.02
CA LYS A 111 -9.53 15.46 9.09
C LYS A 111 -8.27 16.04 8.42
N LEU A 112 -7.13 15.35 8.49
CA LEU A 112 -5.89 15.77 7.81
C LEU A 112 -6.06 15.81 6.29
N PHE A 113 -6.71 14.81 5.70
CA PHE A 113 -6.83 14.66 4.25
C PHE A 113 -8.08 15.33 3.65
N LYS A 114 -9.13 15.54 4.46
CA LYS A 114 -10.42 16.11 4.01
C LYS A 114 -10.33 17.47 3.31
N PRO A 115 -9.38 18.38 3.65
CA PRO A 115 -9.20 19.65 2.91
C PRO A 115 -8.75 19.45 1.48
N TYR A 116 -8.05 18.35 1.17
CA TYR A 116 -7.37 18.12 -0.10
C TYR A 116 -8.20 17.26 -1.07
N PHE A 117 -8.91 16.27 -0.57
CA PHE A 117 -9.64 15.31 -1.40
C PHE A 117 -11.15 15.53 -1.33
N LYS A 118 -11.82 15.32 -2.47
CA LYS A 118 -13.27 15.41 -2.55
C LYS A 118 -13.92 14.19 -1.90
N ASP A 119 -13.45 13.01 -2.25
CA ASP A 119 -14.01 11.74 -1.85
C ASP A 119 -12.95 10.91 -1.11
N ILE A 120 -13.32 10.44 0.08
CA ILE A 120 -12.46 9.63 0.96
C ILE A 120 -13.23 8.39 1.40
N THR A 121 -12.60 7.23 1.35
CA THR A 121 -13.01 6.02 2.05
C THR A 121 -12.00 5.69 3.12
N PHE A 122 -12.47 5.40 4.33
CA PHE A 122 -11.63 5.08 5.48
C PHE A 122 -11.84 3.64 5.93
N TYR A 123 -10.74 2.93 6.18
CA TYR A 123 -10.71 1.58 6.73
C TYR A 123 -9.85 1.57 7.99
N SER A 124 -10.42 1.19 9.12
CA SER A 124 -9.73 1.12 10.42
C SER A 124 -8.86 -0.12 10.58
N TRP A 125 -8.64 -0.88 9.54
CA TRP A 125 -7.85 -2.10 9.56
C TRP A 125 -6.91 -2.20 8.35
N LEU A 126 -5.78 -2.85 8.55
CA LEU A 126 -4.79 -3.14 7.51
C LEU A 126 -4.38 -4.62 7.51
N ARG A 127 -4.45 -5.28 8.66
CA ARG A 127 -4.16 -6.71 8.83
C ARG A 127 -5.44 -7.50 9.02
N GLU A 128 -5.75 -7.93 10.24
CA GLU A 128 -6.96 -8.71 10.55
C GLU A 128 -8.19 -7.80 10.61
N PRO A 129 -9.20 -7.99 9.78
CA PRO A 129 -10.42 -7.19 9.86
C PRO A 129 -11.17 -7.47 11.17
N ASP A 130 -11.80 -6.44 11.73
CA ASP A 130 -12.64 -6.55 12.93
C ASP A 130 -11.94 -7.11 14.20
N PHE A 131 -10.60 -7.04 14.25
CA PHE A 131 -9.85 -7.58 15.39
C PHE A 131 -10.09 -6.81 16.69
N CYS A 132 -10.59 -5.58 16.66
CA CYS A 132 -10.96 -4.81 17.85
C CYS A 132 -12.15 -5.43 18.61
N LYS A 133 -12.31 -5.05 19.90
CA LYS A 133 -13.45 -5.47 20.71
C LYS A 133 -14.76 -4.84 20.24
N ASP A 134 -14.69 -3.58 19.86
CA ASP A 134 -15.85 -2.74 19.49
C ASP A 134 -16.07 -2.73 17.96
N TYR A 135 -15.96 -3.88 17.30
CA TYR A 135 -16.04 -3.99 15.84
C TYR A 135 -17.33 -3.40 15.24
N LYS A 136 -18.48 -3.51 15.93
CA LYS A 136 -19.75 -2.94 15.46
C LYS A 136 -19.70 -1.41 15.40
N SER A 137 -19.30 -0.77 16.50
CA SER A 137 -19.16 0.69 16.55
C SER A 137 -18.06 1.19 15.62
N ARG A 138 -16.99 0.41 15.46
CA ARG A 138 -15.91 0.73 14.55
C ARG A 138 -16.36 0.71 13.10
N TRP A 139 -17.10 -0.30 12.69
CA TRP A 139 -17.69 -0.36 11.36
C TRP A 139 -18.61 0.83 11.05
N LEU A 140 -19.47 1.20 12.01
CA LEU A 140 -20.32 2.39 11.86
C LEU A 140 -19.47 3.65 11.71
N LYS A 141 -18.39 3.76 12.50
CA LYS A 141 -17.47 4.89 12.43
C LYS A 141 -16.76 4.99 11.08
N ASP A 142 -16.29 3.89 10.53
CA ASP A 142 -15.67 3.85 9.20
C ASP A 142 -16.65 4.34 8.13
N ASN A 143 -17.93 3.94 8.21
CA ASN A 143 -18.99 4.44 7.34
C ASN A 143 -19.23 5.95 7.49
N ASP A 144 -19.24 6.47 8.71
CA ASP A 144 -19.50 7.89 8.99
C ASP A 144 -18.34 8.79 8.54
N LEU A 145 -17.11 8.28 8.62
CA LEU A 145 -15.90 8.99 8.17
C LEU A 145 -15.75 9.01 6.67
N SER A 146 -16.40 8.10 5.96
CA SER A 146 -16.26 7.91 4.52
C SER A 146 -17.32 8.66 3.73
N SER A 147 -16.91 9.38 2.68
CA SER A 147 -17.83 9.98 1.71
C SER A 147 -18.43 8.93 0.76
N ILE A 148 -17.66 7.88 0.48
CA ILE A 148 -18.12 6.66 -0.18
C ILE A 148 -18.03 5.56 0.86
N LYS A 149 -19.14 4.90 1.16
CA LYS A 149 -19.17 3.86 2.19
C LYS A 149 -18.19 2.73 1.86
N PRO A 150 -17.36 2.31 2.84
CA PRO A 150 -16.47 1.18 2.64
C PRO A 150 -17.28 -0.07 2.27
N LEU A 151 -16.76 -0.83 1.31
CA LEU A 151 -17.35 -2.11 0.98
C LEU A 151 -17.04 -3.10 2.11
N ARG A 152 -18.06 -3.87 2.53
CA ARG A 152 -17.81 -5.03 3.36
C ARG A 152 -17.24 -6.12 2.47
N PHE A 153 -15.91 -6.30 2.54
CA PHE A 153 -15.23 -7.35 1.79
C PHE A 153 -15.58 -8.74 2.31
N GLU A 154 -15.27 -9.73 1.50
CA GLU A 154 -15.32 -11.16 1.89
C GLU A 154 -14.25 -11.52 2.95
N LEU A 155 -13.73 -10.53 3.64
CA LEU A 155 -12.71 -10.67 4.67
C LEU A 155 -13.35 -10.51 6.04
N ALA A 156 -13.14 -11.50 6.91
CA ALA A 156 -13.59 -11.49 8.30
C ALA A 156 -12.59 -12.26 9.17
N SER A 157 -12.52 -11.93 10.45
CA SER A 157 -11.61 -12.58 11.37
C SER A 157 -12.04 -14.00 11.69
N PHE A 158 -11.38 -15.02 11.14
CA PHE A 158 -11.62 -16.41 11.50
C PHE A 158 -11.31 -16.69 12.99
N TYR A 159 -10.32 -15.97 13.53
CA TYR A 159 -10.00 -16.01 14.95
C TYR A 159 -11.20 -15.59 15.81
N LYS A 160 -11.95 -14.56 15.39
CA LYS A 160 -13.12 -14.09 16.11
C LYS A 160 -14.34 -14.97 15.87
N ILE A 161 -14.55 -15.46 14.66
CA ILE A 161 -15.71 -16.31 14.33
C ILE A 161 -15.83 -17.51 15.26
N VAL A 162 -14.73 -18.17 15.59
CA VAL A 162 -14.76 -19.34 16.49
C VAL A 162 -14.92 -18.99 17.98
N ARG A 163 -14.79 -17.72 18.37
CA ARG A 163 -14.81 -17.22 19.77
C ARG A 163 -16.00 -16.38 20.11
N ASP A 164 -16.68 -15.82 19.11
CA ASP A 164 -17.74 -14.83 19.29
C ASP A 164 -18.89 -15.08 18.30
N LEU A 165 -19.93 -15.76 18.77
CA LEU A 165 -21.11 -16.05 17.94
C LEU A 165 -21.91 -14.78 17.61
N GLU A 166 -21.85 -13.73 18.46
CA GLU A 166 -22.48 -12.45 18.14
C GLU A 166 -21.80 -11.76 16.97
N TYR A 167 -20.51 -12.00 16.75
CA TYR A 167 -19.80 -11.54 15.57
C TYR A 167 -20.35 -12.18 14.29
N VAL A 168 -20.67 -13.48 14.34
CA VAL A 168 -21.25 -14.19 13.17
C VAL A 168 -22.64 -13.66 12.84
N LYS A 169 -23.48 -13.43 13.86
CA LYS A 169 -24.82 -12.80 13.67
C LYS A 169 -24.68 -11.42 13.04
N TRP A 170 -23.74 -10.62 13.54
CA TRP A 170 -23.49 -9.29 13.00
C TRP A 170 -22.98 -9.33 11.55
N LEU A 171 -22.14 -10.28 11.17
CA LEU A 171 -21.75 -10.48 9.78
C LEU A 171 -22.96 -10.67 8.86
N LYS A 172 -23.99 -11.43 9.32
CA LYS A 172 -25.26 -11.57 8.58
C LYS A 172 -26.03 -10.24 8.52
N GLU A 173 -26.14 -9.52 9.65
CA GLU A 173 -26.84 -8.23 9.74
C GLU A 173 -26.28 -7.20 8.76
N VAL A 174 -24.94 -7.12 8.59
CA VAL A 174 -24.30 -6.23 7.63
C VAL A 174 -24.27 -6.77 6.21
N GLY A 175 -24.90 -7.92 5.96
CA GLY A 175 -25.09 -8.48 4.63
C GLY A 175 -23.92 -9.29 4.08
N THR A 176 -22.98 -9.75 4.91
CA THR A 176 -21.88 -10.64 4.50
C THR A 176 -22.47 -11.96 3.97
N LYS A 177 -22.16 -12.30 2.72
CA LYS A 177 -22.62 -13.52 2.06
C LYS A 177 -21.54 -14.58 1.94
N LYS A 178 -20.29 -14.16 1.98
CA LYS A 178 -19.12 -15.01 1.76
C LYS A 178 -17.97 -14.53 2.64
N VAL A 179 -17.14 -15.48 3.12
CA VAL A 179 -15.90 -15.17 3.85
C VAL A 179 -14.76 -16.00 3.28
N GLN A 180 -13.66 -15.34 2.96
CA GLN A 180 -12.44 -15.98 2.50
C GLN A 180 -11.63 -16.51 3.68
N LEU A 181 -11.22 -17.77 3.60
CA LEU A 181 -10.39 -18.48 4.57
C LEU A 181 -9.11 -18.96 3.88
N THR A 182 -7.96 -18.65 4.45
CA THR A 182 -6.67 -18.91 3.80
C THR A 182 -5.95 -20.08 4.45
N PHE A 183 -5.65 -21.10 3.64
CA PHE A 183 -4.93 -22.32 4.03
C PHE A 183 -3.55 -22.40 3.35
N PHE A 184 -2.61 -23.06 4.01
CA PHE A 184 -1.24 -23.28 3.50
C PHE A 184 -0.83 -24.74 3.47
N GLY A 185 -1.72 -25.67 3.71
CA GLY A 185 -1.51 -27.10 3.84
C GLY A 185 -2.36 -27.68 4.94
N LEU A 186 -1.98 -28.83 5.46
CA LEU A 186 -2.63 -29.47 6.61
C LEU A 186 -2.23 -28.76 7.93
N GLU A 187 -2.58 -29.38 9.07
CA GLU A 187 -2.49 -28.77 10.39
C GLU A 187 -1.11 -28.14 10.66
N ASN A 188 -0.04 -28.92 10.57
CA ASN A 188 1.30 -28.42 10.91
C ASN A 188 1.76 -27.30 9.98
N THR A 189 1.57 -27.45 8.68
CA THR A 189 2.00 -26.47 7.68
C THR A 189 1.18 -25.18 7.78
N THR A 190 -0.14 -25.29 7.95
CA THR A 190 -0.98 -24.09 8.12
C THR A 190 -0.66 -23.35 9.42
N ASP A 191 -0.52 -24.06 10.55
CA ASP A 191 -0.19 -23.47 11.84
C ASP A 191 1.19 -22.75 11.79
N GLU A 192 2.16 -23.37 11.15
CA GLU A 192 3.49 -22.80 10.96
C GLU A 192 3.45 -21.53 10.08
N PHE A 193 2.72 -21.57 8.96
CA PHE A 193 2.58 -20.41 8.07
C PHE A 193 1.79 -19.27 8.70
N VAL A 194 0.74 -19.57 9.46
CA VAL A 194 -0.05 -18.58 10.20
C VAL A 194 0.71 -18.06 11.42
N GLY A 195 1.73 -18.77 11.88
CA GLY A 195 2.51 -18.44 13.07
C GLY A 195 1.72 -18.60 14.38
N ARG A 196 0.73 -19.52 14.39
CA ARG A 196 -0.13 -19.77 15.55
C ARG A 196 -0.67 -21.19 15.56
N ILE A 197 -0.37 -21.94 16.65
CA ILE A 197 -0.85 -23.29 16.88
C ILE A 197 -2.40 -23.28 16.97
N GLY A 198 -3.04 -24.24 16.29
CA GLY A 198 -4.48 -24.41 16.26
C GLY A 198 -5.20 -23.58 15.19
N ALA A 199 -4.48 -22.77 14.40
CA ALA A 199 -5.07 -21.96 13.33
C ALA A 199 -5.79 -22.83 12.28
N TYR A 200 -5.23 -23.97 11.90
CA TYR A 200 -5.87 -24.91 10.98
C TYR A 200 -7.22 -25.41 11.50
N LYS A 201 -7.27 -25.88 12.75
CA LYS A 201 -8.52 -26.35 13.38
C LYS A 201 -9.56 -25.25 13.45
N GLU A 202 -9.12 -24.03 13.72
CA GLU A 202 -10.02 -22.88 13.73
C GLU A 202 -10.54 -22.54 12.33
N LEU A 203 -9.74 -22.64 11.28
CA LEU A 203 -10.17 -22.43 9.89
C LEU A 203 -11.22 -23.49 9.47
N ILE A 204 -11.00 -24.75 9.81
CA ILE A 204 -11.98 -25.82 9.59
C ILE A 204 -13.28 -25.53 10.34
N LYS A 205 -13.17 -25.22 11.65
CA LYS A 205 -14.35 -24.91 12.47
C LYS A 205 -15.08 -23.66 11.99
N THR A 206 -14.35 -22.66 11.54
CA THR A 206 -14.92 -21.45 10.91
C THR A 206 -15.73 -21.81 9.68
N SER A 207 -15.25 -22.70 8.82
CA SER A 207 -15.98 -23.16 7.64
C SER A 207 -17.33 -23.80 8.00
N GLU A 208 -17.36 -24.61 9.06
CA GLU A 208 -18.60 -25.21 9.58
C GLU A 208 -19.57 -24.13 10.11
N ILE A 209 -19.08 -23.23 10.97
CA ILE A 209 -19.90 -22.16 11.57
C ILE A 209 -20.49 -21.25 10.49
N LEU A 210 -19.71 -20.88 9.47
CA LEU A 210 -20.19 -20.05 8.37
C LEU A 210 -21.33 -20.74 7.62
N LYS A 211 -21.18 -22.02 7.26
CA LYS A 211 -22.23 -22.82 6.59
C LYS A 211 -23.50 -22.93 7.44
N GLU A 212 -23.37 -23.21 8.74
CA GLU A 212 -24.49 -23.25 9.68
C GLU A 212 -25.27 -21.91 9.75
N ASN A 213 -24.63 -20.81 9.34
CA ASN A 213 -25.20 -19.46 9.36
C ASN A 213 -25.51 -18.90 7.96
N ASP A 214 -25.57 -19.72 6.91
CA ASP A 214 -25.85 -19.33 5.52
C ASP A 214 -24.83 -18.30 4.96
N ILE A 215 -23.58 -18.35 5.42
CA ILE A 215 -22.46 -17.60 4.87
C ILE A 215 -21.54 -18.57 4.16
N GLU A 216 -21.25 -18.34 2.89
CA GLU A 216 -20.43 -19.23 2.08
C GLU A 216 -18.94 -19.10 2.47
N PRO A 217 -18.26 -20.19 2.93
CA PRO A 217 -16.80 -20.17 3.08
C PRO A 217 -16.13 -20.36 1.72
N ARG A 218 -15.30 -19.40 1.31
CA ARG A 218 -14.39 -19.53 0.16
C ARG A 218 -13.01 -19.93 0.67
N TRP A 219 -12.47 -21.03 0.18
CA TRP A 219 -11.13 -21.44 0.52
C TRP A 219 -10.12 -20.88 -0.47
N GLN A 220 -9.18 -20.07 0.03
CA GLN A 220 -7.98 -19.66 -0.66
C GLN A 220 -6.83 -20.53 -0.18
N ILE A 221 -6.18 -21.23 -1.08
CA ILE A 221 -5.10 -22.17 -0.74
C ILE A 221 -3.82 -21.71 -1.43
N PHE A 222 -2.79 -21.45 -0.64
CA PHE A 222 -1.47 -21.16 -1.17
C PHE A 222 -0.72 -22.46 -1.44
N ILE A 223 -0.21 -22.64 -2.67
CA ILE A 223 0.56 -23.80 -3.08
C ILE A 223 2.03 -23.44 -3.29
N TYR A 224 2.91 -24.27 -2.76
CA TYR A 224 4.36 -24.18 -2.88
C TYR A 224 4.94 -25.56 -3.19
N GLU A 225 6.21 -25.65 -3.57
CA GLU A 225 6.89 -26.93 -3.75
C GLU A 225 6.84 -27.81 -2.50
N THR A 226 6.88 -27.18 -1.33
CA THR A 226 6.96 -27.85 -0.03
C THR A 226 5.63 -28.40 0.48
N ASN A 227 4.48 -27.95 -0.07
CA ASN A 227 3.15 -28.33 0.45
C ASN A 227 2.20 -28.94 -0.60
N LYS A 228 2.63 -29.13 -1.84
CA LYS A 228 1.75 -29.55 -2.95
C LYS A 228 0.96 -30.84 -2.67
N GLU A 229 1.56 -31.82 -2.00
CA GLU A 229 0.90 -33.06 -1.60
C GLU A 229 -0.17 -32.85 -0.51
N GLU A 230 0.04 -31.85 0.37
CA GLU A 230 -0.96 -31.47 1.38
C GLU A 230 -2.12 -30.72 0.75
N VAL A 231 -1.87 -29.93 -0.30
CA VAL A 231 -2.91 -29.21 -1.03
C VAL A 231 -3.89 -30.18 -1.69
N ILE A 232 -3.40 -31.29 -2.27
CA ILE A 232 -4.28 -32.35 -2.81
C ILE A 232 -5.19 -32.92 -1.70
N LYS A 233 -4.64 -33.22 -0.53
CA LYS A 233 -5.43 -33.70 0.62
C LYS A 233 -6.42 -32.65 1.13
N LEU A 234 -6.05 -31.37 1.09
CA LEU A 234 -6.96 -30.27 1.43
C LEU A 234 -8.15 -30.20 0.47
N LEU A 235 -7.95 -30.42 -0.83
CA LEU A 235 -9.03 -30.48 -1.81
C LEU A 235 -10.03 -31.60 -1.48
N ASP A 236 -9.55 -32.77 -1.04
CA ASP A 236 -10.43 -33.86 -0.62
C ASP A 236 -11.23 -33.52 0.64
N ILE A 237 -10.62 -32.79 1.59
CA ILE A 237 -11.31 -32.29 2.78
C ILE A 237 -12.36 -31.25 2.36
N ALA A 238 -12.00 -30.30 1.50
CA ALA A 238 -12.92 -29.27 1.01
C ALA A 238 -14.14 -29.88 0.30
N LYS A 239 -13.92 -30.91 -0.54
CA LYS A 239 -15.01 -31.66 -1.21
C LYS A 239 -15.91 -32.33 -0.19
N LYS A 240 -15.37 -33.02 0.83
CA LYS A 240 -16.15 -33.67 1.90
C LYS A 240 -16.94 -32.66 2.73
N MET A 241 -16.42 -31.46 2.92
CA MET A 241 -17.10 -30.36 3.59
C MET A 241 -18.06 -29.61 2.69
N ASP A 242 -18.17 -29.98 1.41
CA ASP A 242 -19.01 -29.31 0.41
C ASP A 242 -18.69 -27.81 0.30
N ILE A 243 -17.39 -27.48 0.21
CA ILE A 243 -16.92 -26.09 -0.06
C ILE A 243 -17.13 -25.81 -1.54
N LYS A 244 -17.93 -24.79 -1.84
CA LYS A 244 -18.37 -24.46 -3.22
C LYS A 244 -17.31 -23.70 -4.01
N GLU A 245 -16.52 -22.86 -3.34
CA GLU A 245 -15.53 -22.03 -3.99
C GLU A 245 -14.15 -22.27 -3.38
N ILE A 246 -13.24 -22.71 -4.25
CA ILE A 246 -11.85 -22.96 -3.91
C ILE A 246 -10.99 -22.23 -4.94
N ILE A 247 -10.02 -21.48 -4.46
CA ILE A 247 -9.02 -20.77 -5.30
C ILE A 247 -7.65 -21.22 -4.82
N ILE A 248 -6.80 -21.66 -5.74
CA ILE A 248 -5.41 -22.03 -5.47
C ILE A 248 -4.49 -21.07 -6.20
N HIS A 249 -3.46 -20.60 -5.54
CA HIS A 249 -2.41 -19.78 -6.15
C HIS A 249 -1.12 -19.79 -5.30
N GLU A 250 -0.03 -19.27 -5.86
CA GLU A 250 1.29 -19.26 -5.23
C GLU A 250 1.55 -18.09 -4.28
N GLY A 251 0.75 -17.06 -4.33
CA GLY A 251 1.00 -15.83 -3.58
C GLY A 251 2.19 -15.03 -4.10
N SER A 252 2.33 -13.79 -3.63
CA SER A 252 3.45 -12.91 -4.00
C SER A 252 4.74 -13.33 -3.32
N CYS A 253 5.88 -13.16 -3.99
CA CYS A 253 7.21 -13.45 -3.46
C CYS A 253 8.16 -12.26 -3.56
N ASP A 254 7.65 -11.06 -3.63
CA ASP A 254 8.41 -9.81 -3.68
C ASP A 254 8.56 -9.14 -2.30
N GLY A 255 9.40 -8.15 -2.22
CA GLY A 255 9.57 -7.34 -1.01
C GLY A 255 9.90 -8.19 0.24
N ASN A 256 9.09 -8.03 1.29
CA ASN A 256 9.27 -8.77 2.55
C ASN A 256 9.00 -10.27 2.43
N ASN A 257 8.36 -10.70 1.35
CA ASN A 257 8.04 -12.09 1.06
C ASN A 257 9.07 -12.77 0.16
N ARG A 258 10.22 -12.14 -0.13
CA ARG A 258 11.24 -12.70 -1.03
C ARG A 258 11.68 -14.12 -0.68
N LYS A 259 11.66 -14.50 0.60
CA LYS A 259 11.92 -15.89 1.05
C LYS A 259 10.94 -16.91 0.46
N LEU A 260 9.75 -16.49 0.03
CA LEU A 260 8.78 -17.38 -0.61
C LEU A 260 9.17 -17.71 -2.07
N TYR A 261 10.05 -16.95 -2.68
CA TYR A 261 10.59 -17.26 -4.00
C TYR A 261 11.28 -18.62 -4.03
N ASP A 262 12.04 -18.98 -2.99
CA ASP A 262 12.80 -20.23 -2.94
C ASP A 262 11.89 -21.48 -2.91
N ILE A 263 10.70 -21.34 -2.32
CA ILE A 263 9.71 -22.42 -2.23
C ILE A 263 8.56 -22.31 -3.23
N ARG A 264 8.58 -21.31 -4.11
CA ARG A 264 7.53 -21.10 -5.11
C ARG A 264 7.44 -22.28 -6.05
N ILE A 265 6.23 -22.73 -6.35
CA ILE A 265 6.00 -23.92 -7.16
C ILE A 265 6.51 -23.74 -8.58
N ASN A 266 7.11 -24.80 -9.16
CA ASN A 266 7.47 -24.85 -10.57
C ASN A 266 6.25 -25.21 -11.41
N LYS A 267 6.10 -24.61 -12.59
CA LYS A 267 4.95 -24.82 -13.48
C LYS A 267 4.68 -26.31 -13.77
N ASN A 268 5.76 -27.07 -14.03
CA ASN A 268 5.66 -28.48 -14.33
C ASN A 268 5.33 -29.38 -13.13
N ASN A 269 5.42 -28.83 -11.91
CA ASN A 269 5.16 -29.54 -10.66
C ASN A 269 3.75 -29.30 -10.10
N ILE A 270 2.93 -28.48 -10.80
CA ILE A 270 1.54 -28.28 -10.42
C ILE A 270 0.77 -29.58 -10.62
N PRO A 271 0.23 -30.19 -9.54
CA PRO A 271 -0.51 -31.45 -9.64
C PRO A 271 -1.75 -31.29 -10.52
N GLU A 272 -2.11 -32.36 -11.25
CA GLU A 272 -3.27 -32.33 -12.16
C GLU A 272 -4.57 -32.01 -11.41
N GLU A 273 -4.71 -32.53 -10.20
CA GLU A 273 -5.89 -32.38 -9.34
C GLU A 273 -6.18 -30.92 -8.95
N VAL A 274 -5.15 -30.06 -8.94
CA VAL A 274 -5.29 -28.65 -8.53
C VAL A 274 -5.51 -27.71 -9.70
N LYS A 275 -5.22 -28.10 -10.93
CA LYS A 275 -5.24 -27.23 -12.11
C LYS A 275 -6.59 -26.55 -12.34
N SER A 276 -7.71 -27.25 -12.09
CA SER A 276 -9.06 -26.68 -12.25
C SER A 276 -9.42 -25.62 -11.20
N TYR A 277 -8.67 -25.54 -10.11
CA TYR A 277 -8.84 -24.60 -9.01
C TYR A 277 -7.76 -23.51 -9.00
N TYR A 278 -6.72 -23.69 -9.83
CA TYR A 278 -5.59 -22.79 -9.87
C TYR A 278 -5.95 -21.49 -10.59
N LEU A 279 -5.71 -20.36 -9.93
CA LEU A 279 -6.00 -19.04 -10.48
C LEU A 279 -5.26 -18.84 -11.80
N ASP A 280 -6.00 -18.34 -12.79
CA ASP A 280 -5.49 -18.02 -14.14
C ASP A 280 -4.93 -19.22 -14.94
N TYR A 281 -5.10 -20.48 -14.49
CA TYR A 281 -4.72 -21.63 -15.28
C TYR A 281 -5.62 -21.76 -16.53
N PRO A 282 -5.09 -22.01 -17.76
CA PRO A 282 -3.70 -22.38 -18.07
C PRO A 282 -2.75 -21.19 -18.42
N ASN A 283 -3.16 -19.94 -18.23
CA ASN A 283 -2.42 -18.76 -18.68
C ASN A 283 -1.23 -18.38 -17.78
N ILE A 284 -0.98 -19.14 -16.71
CA ILE A 284 0.19 -18.95 -15.87
C ILE A 284 1.48 -19.27 -16.65
N LEU A 285 2.53 -18.54 -16.33
CA LEU A 285 3.83 -18.65 -16.98
C LEU A 285 4.90 -19.13 -16.00
N SER A 286 5.93 -19.78 -16.51
CA SER A 286 7.18 -19.93 -15.75
C SER A 286 7.99 -18.65 -15.85
N GLU A 287 8.95 -18.44 -14.94
CA GLU A 287 9.85 -17.29 -14.98
C GLU A 287 10.58 -17.18 -16.32
N LYS A 288 11.10 -18.31 -16.84
CA LYS A 288 11.75 -18.32 -18.15
C LYS A 288 10.81 -17.91 -19.29
N GLU A 289 9.52 -18.28 -19.25
CA GLU A 289 8.53 -17.84 -20.23
C GLU A 289 8.23 -16.34 -20.09
N CYS A 290 8.15 -15.82 -18.86
CA CYS A 290 8.04 -14.38 -18.61
C CYS A 290 9.23 -13.61 -19.18
N ILE A 291 10.46 -14.14 -19.00
CA ILE A 291 11.68 -13.55 -19.55
C ILE A 291 11.62 -13.51 -21.08
N GLU A 292 11.22 -14.61 -21.74
CA GLU A 292 11.12 -14.63 -23.20
C GLU A 292 10.15 -13.59 -23.75
N ILE A 293 9.03 -13.33 -23.04
CA ILE A 293 8.04 -12.32 -23.41
C ILE A 293 8.58 -10.89 -23.22
N LEU A 294 9.31 -10.67 -22.13
CA LEU A 294 9.66 -9.32 -21.67
C LEU A 294 11.09 -8.90 -21.96
N LYS A 295 11.97 -9.78 -22.48
CA LYS A 295 13.42 -9.51 -22.67
C LYS A 295 13.73 -8.33 -23.59
N GLU A 296 12.82 -7.97 -24.48
CA GLU A 296 12.93 -6.82 -25.38
C GLU A 296 11.98 -5.67 -24.99
N ASP A 297 11.31 -5.76 -23.83
CA ASP A 297 10.37 -4.74 -23.38
C ASP A 297 11.11 -3.49 -22.90
N GLU A 298 11.07 -2.45 -23.72
CA GLU A 298 11.65 -1.13 -23.42
C GLU A 298 10.72 -0.23 -22.59
N SER A 299 9.50 -0.69 -22.31
CA SER A 299 8.55 0.08 -21.51
C SER A 299 9.07 0.24 -20.08
N HIS A 300 8.59 1.30 -19.45
CA HIS A 300 8.79 1.53 -18.03
C HIS A 300 7.68 0.90 -17.22
N PHE A 301 7.92 0.78 -15.92
CA PHE A 301 6.96 0.19 -15.01
C PHE A 301 5.64 0.97 -14.97
N LEU A 302 4.55 0.23 -14.75
CA LEU A 302 3.17 0.59 -15.02
C LEU A 302 2.68 1.93 -14.47
N PRO A 303 1.75 2.56 -15.21
CA PRO A 303 1.02 3.70 -14.73
C PRO A 303 0.10 3.30 -13.57
N HIS A 304 -0.06 4.20 -12.67
CA HIS A 304 -0.98 4.20 -11.56
C HIS A 304 -2.43 4.19 -11.99
N ASN A 305 -3.30 3.76 -11.09
CA ASN A 305 -4.74 3.98 -11.22
C ASN A 305 -5.03 5.49 -11.15
N ASP A 306 -5.35 6.10 -12.29
CA ASP A 306 -5.63 7.54 -12.37
C ASP A 306 -6.87 7.98 -11.57
N LYS A 307 -7.73 7.04 -11.18
CA LYS A 307 -9.01 7.31 -10.51
C LYS A 307 -8.95 7.22 -8.99
N GLU A 308 -8.06 6.39 -8.47
CA GLU A 308 -7.98 6.09 -7.04
C GLU A 308 -6.54 6.19 -6.51
N ILE A 309 -6.40 6.72 -5.32
CA ILE A 309 -5.18 6.72 -4.53
C ILE A 309 -5.45 5.89 -3.29
N VAL A 310 -4.61 4.91 -3.00
CA VAL A 310 -4.70 4.11 -1.77
C VAL A 310 -3.48 4.39 -0.89
N LEU A 311 -3.71 4.80 0.35
CA LEU A 311 -2.68 5.03 1.34
C LEU A 311 -2.77 3.99 2.45
N TYR A 312 -1.64 3.41 2.80
CA TYR A 312 -1.51 2.44 3.89
C TYR A 312 -0.74 3.07 5.05
N ILE A 313 -1.39 3.18 6.21
CA ILE A 313 -0.81 3.79 7.41
C ILE A 313 -0.58 2.70 8.44
N THR A 314 0.69 2.45 8.72
CA THR A 314 1.12 1.41 9.66
C THR A 314 1.08 1.90 11.11
N SER A 315 1.17 0.96 12.07
CA SER A 315 1.07 1.25 13.50
C SER A 315 2.19 2.15 14.04
N ASP A 316 3.26 2.39 13.28
CA ASP A 316 4.34 3.36 13.55
C ASP A 316 4.14 4.71 12.83
N LEU A 317 2.93 4.95 12.28
CA LEU A 317 2.52 6.17 11.60
C LEU A 317 3.20 6.44 10.25
N ASN A 318 3.92 5.49 9.70
CA ASN A 318 4.44 5.60 8.35
C ASN A 318 3.32 5.42 7.32
N ILE A 319 3.41 6.22 6.26
CA ILE A 319 2.49 6.18 5.12
C ILE A 319 3.19 5.53 3.95
N TYR A 320 2.57 4.51 3.38
CA TYR A 320 3.07 3.79 2.21
C TYR A 320 2.07 3.85 1.06
N PHE A 321 2.61 3.81 -0.13
CA PHE A 321 1.85 3.73 -1.37
C PHE A 321 1.68 2.30 -1.88
N ASN A 322 2.44 1.36 -1.39
CA ASN A 322 2.39 -0.04 -1.73
C ASN A 322 2.21 -0.88 -0.46
N PHE A 323 1.16 -1.70 -0.45
CA PHE A 323 0.87 -2.60 0.66
C PHE A 323 1.75 -3.85 0.65
N THR A 324 2.09 -4.34 -0.53
CA THR A 324 2.85 -5.60 -0.66
C THR A 324 4.33 -5.44 -0.31
N ASN A 325 4.85 -4.22 -0.44
CA ASN A 325 6.22 -3.91 -0.06
C ASN A 325 6.32 -2.57 0.66
N PRO A 326 5.99 -2.49 1.95
CA PRO A 326 6.09 -1.27 2.75
C PRO A 326 7.56 -0.95 3.09
N SER A 327 8.41 -0.83 2.07
CA SER A 327 9.83 -0.47 2.19
C SER A 327 10.02 1.04 2.11
N LEU A 328 11.24 1.51 2.44
CA LEU A 328 11.59 2.92 2.32
C LEU A 328 11.39 3.49 0.91
N ALA A 329 11.51 2.66 -0.13
CA ALA A 329 11.26 3.08 -1.51
C ALA A 329 9.79 3.46 -1.76
N TRP A 330 8.86 2.83 -1.07
CA TRP A 330 7.43 3.04 -1.17
C TRP A 330 6.87 3.99 -0.10
N LYS A 331 7.72 4.44 0.84
CA LYS A 331 7.31 5.35 1.91
C LYS A 331 7.10 6.77 1.36
N ILE A 332 5.94 7.35 1.67
CA ILE A 332 5.59 8.72 1.34
C ILE A 332 6.06 9.68 2.43
N GLY A 333 5.82 9.30 3.68
CA GLY A 333 6.15 10.10 4.85
C GLY A 333 5.70 9.44 6.16
N ASN A 334 5.68 10.24 7.22
CA ASN A 334 5.20 9.85 8.55
C ASN A 334 4.23 10.91 9.06
N ILE A 335 3.06 10.51 9.55
CA ILE A 335 2.00 11.43 10.02
C ILE A 335 2.47 12.38 11.13
N LYS A 336 3.42 11.94 11.95
CA LYS A 336 3.90 12.73 13.10
C LYS A 336 5.00 13.72 12.72
N ASP A 337 5.85 13.31 11.77
CA ASP A 337 7.14 13.98 11.55
C ASP A 337 7.14 14.86 10.27
N ASP A 338 6.25 14.58 9.33
CA ASP A 338 6.20 15.24 8.03
C ASP A 338 4.97 16.17 7.90
N ASP A 339 5.11 17.22 7.09
CA ASP A 339 4.02 18.13 6.77
C ASP A 339 3.00 17.47 5.85
N ILE A 340 1.70 17.69 6.15
CA ILE A 340 0.62 17.06 5.38
C ILE A 340 0.53 17.60 3.93
N ASP A 341 0.85 18.88 3.69
CA ASP A 341 0.88 19.43 2.34
C ASP A 341 1.96 18.74 1.49
N ASP A 342 3.14 18.44 2.08
CA ASP A 342 4.21 17.72 1.41
C ASP A 342 3.82 16.25 1.15
N ILE A 343 3.19 15.58 2.11
CA ILE A 343 2.65 14.22 1.94
C ILE A 343 1.65 14.16 0.78
N VAL A 344 0.68 15.07 0.77
CA VAL A 344 -0.34 15.14 -0.29
C VAL A 344 0.29 15.45 -1.64
N ARG A 345 1.22 16.41 -1.69
CA ARG A 345 1.93 16.76 -2.92
C ARG A 345 2.68 15.54 -3.47
N LYS A 346 3.52 14.89 -2.67
CA LYS A 346 4.26 13.69 -3.07
C LYS A 346 3.35 12.59 -3.58
N THR A 347 2.20 12.41 -2.92
CA THR A 347 1.21 11.42 -3.30
C THR A 347 0.60 11.70 -4.68
N VAL A 348 0.23 12.95 -4.93
CA VAL A 348 -0.47 13.34 -6.17
C VAL A 348 0.47 13.51 -7.35
N GLU A 349 1.66 14.03 -7.11
CA GLU A 349 2.71 14.22 -8.12
C GLU A 349 3.57 12.97 -8.34
N GLU A 350 3.25 11.88 -7.57
CA GLU A 350 3.99 10.61 -7.61
C GLU A 350 5.49 10.79 -7.33
N GLU A 351 5.84 11.78 -6.52
CA GLU A 351 7.22 12.01 -6.06
C GLU A 351 7.64 11.02 -4.95
N ILE A 352 7.40 9.74 -5.21
CA ILE A 352 7.74 8.62 -4.33
C ILE A 352 8.93 7.92 -4.97
N PRO A 353 10.00 7.61 -4.24
CA PRO A 353 11.21 7.05 -4.80
C PRO A 353 10.97 5.84 -5.72
N ALA A 354 10.10 4.92 -5.32
CA ALA A 354 9.77 3.75 -6.13
C ALA A 354 9.12 4.13 -7.46
N LEU A 355 8.17 5.07 -7.48
CA LEU A 355 7.49 5.50 -8.70
C LEU A 355 8.41 6.34 -9.60
N MET A 356 9.25 7.19 -9.02
CA MET A 356 10.21 7.98 -9.78
C MET A 356 11.22 7.07 -10.49
N LEU A 357 11.76 6.08 -9.79
CA LEU A 357 12.73 5.13 -10.37
C LEU A 357 12.08 4.20 -11.38
N SER A 358 10.87 3.72 -11.11
CA SER A 358 10.16 2.84 -12.04
C SER A 358 9.96 3.48 -13.42
N LYS A 359 9.86 4.83 -13.47
CA LYS A 359 9.74 5.58 -14.73
C LYS A 359 11.07 5.74 -15.49
N THR A 360 12.19 5.38 -14.89
CA THR A 360 13.53 5.58 -15.48
C THR A 360 14.22 4.30 -15.92
N ILE A 361 13.73 3.14 -15.52
CA ILE A 361 14.33 1.85 -15.82
C ILE A 361 13.43 1.01 -16.73
N ALA A 362 13.98 0.52 -17.83
CA ALA A 362 13.26 -0.37 -18.73
C ALA A 362 13.12 -1.78 -18.14
N ILE A 363 12.02 -2.45 -18.43
CA ILE A 363 11.75 -3.82 -17.95
C ILE A 363 12.84 -4.78 -18.40
N LYS A 364 13.30 -4.67 -19.65
CA LYS A 364 14.42 -5.48 -20.16
C LYS A 364 15.71 -5.39 -19.34
N ASP A 365 16.00 -4.21 -18.76
CA ASP A 365 17.20 -4.01 -17.94
C ASP A 365 17.06 -4.66 -16.56
N LEU A 366 15.84 -4.68 -16.01
CA LEU A 366 15.52 -5.42 -14.78
C LEU A 366 15.66 -6.92 -14.99
N ILE A 367 15.16 -7.45 -16.11
CA ILE A 367 15.29 -8.87 -16.48
C ILE A 367 16.74 -9.27 -16.61
N LYS A 368 17.54 -8.50 -17.34
CA LYS A 368 18.97 -8.77 -17.51
C LYS A 368 19.71 -8.89 -16.18
N LYS A 369 19.25 -8.15 -15.18
CA LYS A 369 19.91 -8.09 -13.87
C LYS A 369 19.40 -9.13 -12.88
N TYR A 370 18.09 -9.38 -12.85
CA TYR A 370 17.42 -10.17 -11.80
C TYR A 370 16.70 -11.41 -12.30
N GLY A 371 16.57 -11.60 -13.62
CA GLY A 371 15.88 -12.75 -14.19
C GLY A 371 16.71 -14.03 -14.10
N ASP A 372 16.06 -15.13 -13.74
CA ASP A 372 16.64 -16.47 -13.77
C ASP A 372 16.11 -17.26 -14.97
N THR A 373 16.91 -17.30 -16.05
CA THR A 373 16.55 -18.00 -17.30
C THR A 373 16.39 -19.51 -17.15
N ASN A 374 16.79 -20.09 -16.03
CA ASN A 374 16.68 -21.52 -15.74
C ASN A 374 15.50 -21.84 -14.82
N SER A 375 14.80 -20.82 -14.32
CA SER A 375 13.72 -20.99 -13.35
C SER A 375 12.40 -21.36 -14.02
N ASP A 376 11.79 -22.43 -13.54
CA ASP A 376 10.43 -22.86 -13.89
C ASP A 376 9.37 -22.38 -12.89
N ARG A 377 9.73 -21.50 -11.93
CA ARG A 377 8.82 -20.92 -10.94
C ARG A 377 7.68 -20.17 -11.61
N VAL A 378 6.48 -20.35 -11.08
CA VAL A 378 5.26 -19.78 -11.65
C VAL A 378 5.15 -18.29 -11.38
N PHE A 379 4.76 -17.52 -12.40
CA PHE A 379 4.44 -16.11 -12.30
C PHE A 379 3.29 -15.73 -13.25
N SER A 380 2.54 -14.69 -12.89
CA SER A 380 1.88 -13.86 -13.88
C SER A 380 2.87 -12.80 -14.38
N ILE A 381 2.62 -12.21 -15.54
CA ILE A 381 3.47 -11.13 -16.08
C ILE A 381 3.57 -9.96 -15.10
N GLU A 382 2.45 -9.57 -14.48
CA GLU A 382 2.43 -8.43 -13.57
C GLU A 382 3.16 -8.71 -12.24
N ASP A 383 2.97 -9.92 -11.68
CA ASP A 383 3.68 -10.34 -10.47
C ASP A 383 5.20 -10.43 -10.74
N TYR A 384 5.59 -10.89 -11.92
CA TYR A 384 7.01 -10.95 -12.31
C TYR A 384 7.62 -9.55 -12.45
N LYS A 385 6.93 -8.62 -13.11
CA LYS A 385 7.37 -7.23 -13.19
C LYS A 385 7.55 -6.61 -11.79
N MET A 386 6.60 -6.83 -10.88
CA MET A 386 6.69 -6.35 -9.50
C MET A 386 7.86 -6.99 -8.74
N TYR A 387 8.06 -8.29 -8.90
CA TYR A 387 9.20 -9.00 -8.34
C TYR A 387 10.55 -8.40 -8.78
N LEU A 388 10.72 -8.15 -10.08
CA LEU A 388 11.92 -7.54 -10.63
C LEU A 388 12.14 -6.11 -10.10
N LEU A 389 11.10 -5.29 -10.12
CA LEU A 389 11.17 -3.91 -9.63
C LEU A 389 11.52 -3.87 -8.14
N ASN A 390 10.87 -4.68 -7.31
CA ASN A 390 11.13 -4.68 -5.88
C ASN A 390 12.52 -5.23 -5.53
N ASN A 391 13.08 -6.17 -6.31
CA ASN A 391 14.48 -6.57 -6.19
C ASN A 391 15.42 -5.38 -6.44
N TYR A 392 15.18 -4.63 -7.50
CA TYR A 392 15.95 -3.43 -7.81
C TYR A 392 15.85 -2.35 -6.72
N LEU A 393 14.64 -2.07 -6.26
CA LEU A 393 14.40 -1.09 -5.21
C LEU A 393 15.07 -1.50 -3.89
N ASN A 394 14.95 -2.76 -3.50
CA ASN A 394 15.57 -3.26 -2.27
C ASN A 394 17.10 -3.19 -2.33
N GLU A 395 17.71 -3.49 -3.47
CA GLU A 395 19.16 -3.33 -3.63
C GLU A 395 19.59 -1.87 -3.50
N LYS A 396 18.85 -0.95 -4.12
CA LYS A 396 19.17 0.50 -4.10
C LYS A 396 18.88 1.16 -2.76
N TYR A 397 17.84 0.71 -2.04
CA TYR A 397 17.30 1.40 -0.86
C TYR A 397 17.62 0.74 0.47
N ASN A 398 18.37 -0.35 0.49
CA ASN A 398 18.91 -0.89 1.75
C ASN A 398 20.03 -0.03 2.36
N ASN A 399 20.46 1.04 1.67
CA ASN A 399 21.47 1.96 2.15
C ASN A 399 20.87 3.39 2.30
N PRO A 400 20.63 3.89 3.55
CA PRO A 400 20.08 5.22 3.78
C PRO A 400 20.90 6.37 3.15
N LYS A 401 22.21 6.21 2.98
CA LYS A 401 23.07 7.23 2.36
C LYS A 401 22.88 7.32 0.85
N GLU A 402 22.54 6.22 0.19
CA GLU A 402 22.21 6.24 -1.24
C GLU A 402 20.83 6.85 -1.49
N LEU A 403 19.87 6.62 -0.59
CA LEU A 403 18.57 7.30 -0.58
C LEU A 403 18.71 8.83 -0.57
N GLU A 404 19.58 9.35 0.29
CA GLU A 404 19.80 10.79 0.42
C GLU A 404 20.46 11.39 -0.83
N LYS A 405 21.39 10.67 -1.45
CA LYS A 405 22.02 11.07 -2.72
C LYS A 405 21.02 11.08 -3.87
N LEU A 406 20.20 10.05 -3.97
CA LEU A 406 19.20 9.92 -5.03
C LEU A 406 18.10 10.97 -4.90
N ALA A 407 17.60 11.21 -3.70
CA ALA A 407 16.62 12.27 -3.41
C ALA A 407 17.17 13.67 -3.77
N LYS A 408 18.48 13.89 -3.64
CA LYS A 408 19.16 15.13 -4.06
C LYS A 408 19.32 15.21 -5.58
N SER A 409 19.63 14.09 -6.27
CA SER A 409 19.81 14.07 -7.73
C SER A 409 18.48 14.18 -8.50
N LEU A 410 17.37 13.75 -7.90
CA LEU A 410 16.03 13.84 -8.50
C LEU A 410 15.38 15.23 -8.32
N LYS A 411 15.97 16.09 -7.48
CA LYS A 411 15.54 17.48 -7.26
C LYS A 411 16.36 18.51 -8.07
N SER A 412 17.39 18.09 -8.78
CA SER A 412 18.20 18.88 -9.69
C SER A 412 17.72 18.74 -11.14
#